data_d82b5efc40d7f8185038075b13384df6
#
_entry.id   d82b5efc40d7f8185038075b13384df6
#
_cell.length_a   1.000
_cell.length_b   1.000
_cell.length_c   1.000
_cell.angle_alpha   90.00
_cell.angle_beta   90.00
_cell.angle_gamma   90.00
#
_symmetry.space_group_name_H-M   'P 1'
#
loop_
_entity.id
_entity.type
_entity.pdbx_description
1 polymer ?
#
loop_
_entity_poly.entity_id
_entity_poly.type
_entity_poly.pdbx_seq_one_letter_code
_entity_poly.pdbx_strand_id
1 'polypeptide(L)'
;RNTKGLNIYAPTYQSHYAFRLAVTALVTSALYEAGGEHPNVQDALKESEAYLLEHLPKLRRATADAMYNVWAHSYGLQALIRLRARALAAKDAPKVKRIEAVIATQFDRLTRYESVDGGWGYYDFRLGTKKPASSSISFVNATVLVAFDEARKAGIKPPQRLVTRAIAALKRQHLPDGSFLYGEYLKMAPRRGINRPAGSLGRTQVGNLALRLWEDKRITDKVIVDWLDRLFARNEWLGIGRKRPVPHEAWFQIAGYFYYYGHYYAGLLMDHVPDKDRPRLQDHLATTLMKLQEKDGDWWDFPLYDYHRQYGTAMALLALHKCLRKPEK
;
A
#
# COMPACT_ATOMS: atom_id res chain seq x y z
N ARG A 1 -20.09 12.43 2.01
CA ARG A 1 -19.98 12.69 3.47
C ARG A 1 -19.86 11.38 4.20
N ASN A 2 -18.91 11.23 5.10
CA ASN A 2 -18.85 10.04 5.96
C ASN A 2 -19.96 10.12 7.01
N THR A 3 -21.04 9.39 6.78
CA THR A 3 -22.17 9.30 7.71
C THR A 3 -22.03 8.14 8.72
N LYS A 4 -20.94 7.37 8.64
CA LYS A 4 -20.80 6.08 9.36
C LYS A 4 -19.94 6.15 10.60
N GLY A 5 -19.76 7.30 11.24
CA GLY A 5 -19.26 7.29 12.56
C GLY A 5 -17.95 8.00 12.83
N LEU A 6 -17.34 7.64 13.94
CA LEU A 6 -16.18 8.29 14.51
C LEU A 6 -14.98 8.18 13.58
N ASN A 7 -14.50 9.31 13.09
CA ASN A 7 -13.24 9.37 12.39
C ASN A 7 -12.12 9.62 13.42
N ILE A 8 -11.29 8.62 13.60
CA ILE A 8 -10.18 8.67 14.56
C ILE A 8 -8.92 9.36 14.01
N TYR A 9 -8.88 9.63 12.71
CA TYR A 9 -7.78 10.37 12.09
C TYR A 9 -8.00 11.86 12.28
N ALA A 10 -6.92 12.64 12.35
CA ALA A 10 -7.01 14.08 12.47
C ALA A 10 -7.92 14.65 11.37
N PRO A 11 -9.10 15.20 11.68
CA PRO A 11 -10.11 15.61 10.70
C PRO A 11 -9.79 16.99 10.12
N THR A 12 -8.54 17.16 9.67
CA THR A 12 -8.07 18.40 9.04
C THR A 12 -8.24 18.33 7.54
N TYR A 13 -8.31 19.50 6.89
CA TYR A 13 -8.33 19.61 5.43
C TYR A 13 -7.15 18.84 4.80
N GLN A 14 -5.96 18.95 5.37
CA GLN A 14 -4.76 18.31 4.84
C GLN A 14 -4.80 16.78 5.00
N SER A 15 -5.42 16.25 6.06
CA SER A 15 -5.65 14.81 6.20
C SER A 15 -6.59 14.29 5.11
N HIS A 16 -7.73 14.96 4.89
CA HIS A 16 -8.65 14.64 3.82
C HIS A 16 -7.98 14.72 2.45
N TYR A 17 -7.19 15.77 2.24
CA TYR A 17 -6.47 15.97 0.99
C TYR A 17 -5.46 14.84 0.72
N ALA A 18 -4.72 14.42 1.75
CA ALA A 18 -3.78 13.31 1.67
C ALA A 18 -4.48 11.98 1.32
N PHE A 19 -5.56 11.65 2.03
CA PHE A 19 -6.29 10.41 1.76
C PHE A 19 -7.00 10.42 0.42
N ARG A 20 -7.61 11.53 0.01
CA ARG A 20 -8.20 11.65 -1.33
C ARG A 20 -7.18 11.40 -2.44
N LEU A 21 -5.99 11.99 -2.34
CA LEU A 21 -4.92 11.76 -3.31
C LEU A 21 -4.43 10.31 -3.30
N ALA A 22 -4.26 9.70 -2.12
CA ALA A 22 -3.87 8.29 -2.01
C ALA A 22 -4.91 7.36 -2.64
N VAL A 23 -6.19 7.60 -2.37
CA VAL A 23 -7.30 6.80 -2.91
C VAL A 23 -7.46 7.03 -4.41
N THR A 24 -7.38 8.29 -4.89
CA THR A 24 -7.40 8.57 -6.33
C THR A 24 -6.28 7.84 -7.05
N ALA A 25 -5.06 7.82 -6.49
CA ALA A 25 -3.93 7.11 -7.09
C ALA A 25 -4.15 5.58 -7.13
N LEU A 26 -4.71 4.99 -6.07
CA LEU A 26 -5.08 3.57 -6.06
C LEU A 26 -6.15 3.25 -7.11
N VAL A 27 -7.19 4.07 -7.20
CA VAL A 27 -8.27 3.92 -8.20
C VAL A 27 -7.69 4.07 -9.60
N THR A 28 -6.83 5.07 -9.85
CA THR A 28 -6.14 5.24 -11.15
C THR A 28 -5.36 3.99 -11.52
N SER A 29 -4.63 3.41 -10.55
CA SER A 29 -3.88 2.17 -10.79
C SER A 29 -4.81 0.99 -11.11
N ALA A 30 -5.93 0.85 -10.41
CA ALA A 30 -6.91 -0.21 -10.67
C ALA A 30 -7.60 -0.05 -12.02
N LEU A 31 -8.00 1.16 -12.40
CA LEU A 31 -8.58 1.45 -13.70
C LEU A 31 -7.58 1.18 -14.85
N TYR A 32 -6.31 1.51 -14.65
CA TYR A 32 -5.26 1.24 -15.62
C TYR A 32 -5.06 -0.27 -15.84
N GLU A 33 -5.00 -1.06 -14.76
CA GLU A 33 -4.68 -2.48 -14.82
C GLU A 33 -5.89 -3.37 -15.20
N ALA A 34 -7.08 -3.04 -14.69
CA ALA A 34 -8.26 -3.90 -14.77
C ALA A 34 -9.46 -3.28 -15.51
N GLY A 35 -9.41 -2.00 -15.84
CA GLY A 35 -10.59 -1.30 -16.38
C GLY A 35 -10.85 -1.48 -17.88
N GLY A 36 -9.87 -1.95 -18.64
CA GLY A 36 -9.99 -2.14 -20.10
C GLY A 36 -10.26 -0.85 -20.87
N GLU A 37 -10.83 -1.00 -22.08
CA GLU A 37 -11.03 0.09 -23.04
C GLU A 37 -12.43 0.75 -22.94
N HIS A 38 -13.18 0.49 -21.88
CA HIS A 38 -14.52 1.07 -21.72
C HIS A 38 -14.46 2.61 -21.67
N PRO A 39 -15.29 3.37 -22.40
CA PRO A 39 -15.22 4.83 -22.47
C PRO A 39 -15.21 5.53 -21.11
N ASN A 40 -16.10 5.15 -20.20
CA ASN A 40 -16.15 5.72 -18.85
C ASN A 40 -14.85 5.51 -18.06
N VAL A 41 -14.13 4.39 -18.31
CA VAL A 41 -12.82 4.13 -17.70
C VAL A 41 -11.77 5.08 -18.26
N GLN A 42 -11.78 5.30 -19.57
CA GLN A 42 -10.86 6.21 -20.24
C GLN A 42 -11.05 7.66 -19.79
N ASP A 43 -12.30 8.10 -19.63
CA ASP A 43 -12.63 9.43 -19.09
C ASP A 43 -12.18 9.57 -17.63
N ALA A 44 -12.49 8.59 -16.78
CA ALA A 44 -12.04 8.57 -15.38
C ALA A 44 -10.50 8.57 -15.25
N LEU A 45 -9.78 7.85 -16.12
CA LEU A 45 -8.32 7.88 -16.18
C LEU A 45 -7.80 9.28 -16.56
N LYS A 46 -8.42 9.94 -17.52
CA LYS A 46 -8.04 11.30 -17.94
C LYS A 46 -8.26 12.31 -16.82
N GLU A 47 -9.41 12.25 -16.14
CA GLU A 47 -9.71 13.12 -15.01
C GLU A 47 -8.79 12.88 -13.82
N SER A 48 -8.57 11.62 -13.46
CA SER A 48 -7.67 11.27 -12.36
C SER A 48 -6.22 11.64 -12.66
N GLU A 49 -5.75 11.49 -13.90
CA GLU A 49 -4.43 11.96 -14.35
C GLU A 49 -4.29 13.47 -14.11
N ALA A 50 -5.25 14.26 -14.62
CA ALA A 50 -5.22 15.71 -14.45
C ALA A 50 -5.18 16.10 -12.96
N TYR A 51 -6.03 15.46 -12.16
CA TYR A 51 -6.10 15.69 -10.73
C TYR A 51 -4.78 15.35 -10.01
N LEU A 52 -4.18 14.19 -10.28
CA LEU A 52 -2.93 13.78 -9.66
C LEU A 52 -1.77 14.69 -10.05
N LEU A 53 -1.65 15.05 -11.34
CA LEU A 53 -0.59 15.93 -11.82
C LEU A 53 -0.67 17.34 -11.24
N GLU A 54 -1.87 17.84 -10.97
CA GLU A 54 -2.07 19.15 -10.35
C GLU A 54 -1.82 19.12 -8.84
N HIS A 55 -2.30 18.08 -8.15
CA HIS A 55 -2.46 18.13 -6.70
C HIS A 55 -1.35 17.43 -5.92
N LEU A 56 -0.72 16.37 -6.45
CA LEU A 56 0.38 15.69 -5.76
C LEU A 56 1.55 16.63 -5.38
N PRO A 57 1.99 17.55 -6.25
CA PRO A 57 3.05 18.49 -5.90
C PRO A 57 2.71 19.46 -4.76
N LYS A 58 1.40 19.75 -4.59
CA LYS A 58 0.90 20.68 -3.58
C LYS A 58 0.72 20.05 -2.20
N LEU A 59 0.78 18.71 -2.12
CA LEU A 59 0.49 17.98 -0.90
C LEU A 59 1.54 18.22 0.17
N ARG A 60 1.08 18.49 1.39
CA ARG A 60 1.89 18.75 2.57
C ARG A 60 1.50 17.83 3.71
N ARG A 61 2.32 17.80 4.75
CA ARG A 61 2.04 17.15 6.03
C ARG A 61 0.70 17.64 6.61
N ALA A 62 -0.10 16.73 7.15
CA ALA A 62 -1.44 17.02 7.63
C ALA A 62 -1.44 17.88 8.88
N THR A 63 -0.67 17.47 9.89
CA THR A 63 -0.44 18.19 11.15
C THR A 63 1.01 17.99 11.57
N ALA A 64 1.43 18.58 12.69
CA ALA A 64 2.78 18.43 13.20
C ALA A 64 3.13 16.96 13.54
N ASP A 65 2.12 16.15 13.92
CA ASP A 65 2.26 14.75 14.31
C ASP A 65 1.76 13.76 13.24
N ALA A 66 0.97 14.20 12.24
CA ALA A 66 0.37 13.32 11.24
C ALA A 66 1.00 13.51 9.85
N MET A 67 1.55 12.42 9.31
CA MET A 67 2.20 12.36 8.00
C MET A 67 1.44 11.45 7.03
N TYR A 68 0.10 11.57 6.98
CA TYR A 68 -0.74 10.74 6.08
C TYR A 68 -0.43 10.95 4.59
N ASN A 69 0.22 12.07 4.26
CA ASN A 69 0.71 12.36 2.92
C ASN A 69 1.72 11.32 2.39
N VAL A 70 2.38 10.55 3.25
CA VAL A 70 3.27 9.44 2.82
C VAL A 70 2.50 8.42 1.98
N TRP A 71 1.25 8.12 2.32
CA TRP A 71 0.40 7.24 1.52
C TRP A 71 0.15 7.78 0.12
N ALA A 72 -0.18 9.08 0.01
CA ALA A 72 -0.42 9.70 -1.28
C ALA A 72 0.87 9.79 -2.13
N HIS A 73 2.02 10.03 -1.53
CA HIS A 73 3.29 10.01 -2.24
C HIS A 73 3.65 8.60 -2.74
N SER A 74 3.38 7.56 -1.94
CA SER A 74 3.67 6.16 -2.31
C SER A 74 2.75 5.66 -3.43
N TYR A 75 1.43 5.74 -3.24
CA TYR A 75 0.47 5.30 -4.26
C TYR A 75 0.46 6.24 -5.46
N GLY A 76 0.70 7.56 -5.23
CA GLY A 76 0.87 8.53 -6.30
C GLY A 76 2.03 8.18 -7.23
N LEU A 77 3.17 7.75 -6.67
CA LEU A 77 4.30 7.28 -7.47
C LEU A 77 3.92 6.08 -8.34
N GLN A 78 3.22 5.08 -7.78
CA GLN A 78 2.75 3.91 -8.52
C GLN A 78 1.79 4.29 -9.66
N ALA A 79 0.82 5.16 -9.40
CA ALA A 79 -0.11 5.64 -10.42
C ALA A 79 0.61 6.44 -11.53
N LEU A 80 1.54 7.33 -11.16
CA LEU A 80 2.32 8.13 -12.12
C LEU A 80 3.18 7.25 -13.03
N ILE A 81 3.73 6.14 -12.54
CA ILE A 81 4.47 5.17 -13.35
C ILE A 81 3.57 4.58 -14.44
N ARG A 82 2.34 4.18 -14.10
CA ARG A 82 1.34 3.65 -15.04
C ARG A 82 0.91 4.70 -16.06
N LEU A 83 0.64 5.90 -15.60
CA LEU A 83 0.29 7.03 -16.48
C LEU A 83 1.44 7.39 -17.43
N ARG A 84 2.70 7.31 -16.95
CA ARG A 84 3.87 7.47 -17.79
C ARG A 84 3.96 6.39 -18.87
N ALA A 85 3.73 5.14 -18.52
CA ALA A 85 3.72 4.04 -19.49
C ALA A 85 2.66 4.28 -20.58
N ARG A 86 1.45 4.74 -20.20
CA ARG A 86 0.39 5.12 -21.13
C ARG A 86 0.82 6.28 -22.06
N ALA A 87 1.43 7.33 -21.50
CA ALA A 87 1.91 8.46 -22.28
C ALA A 87 3.05 8.07 -23.27
N LEU A 88 3.93 7.16 -22.86
CA LEU A 88 4.96 6.59 -23.72
C LEU A 88 4.37 5.78 -24.88
N ALA A 89 3.37 4.94 -24.60
CA ALA A 89 2.66 4.17 -25.63
C ALA A 89 1.94 5.09 -26.63
N ALA A 90 1.39 6.21 -26.16
CA ALA A 90 0.77 7.24 -26.98
C ALA A 90 1.78 8.18 -27.68
N LYS A 91 3.08 8.00 -27.46
CA LYS A 91 4.16 8.87 -27.97
C LYS A 91 3.99 10.35 -27.60
N ASP A 92 3.37 10.64 -26.45
CA ASP A 92 3.12 12.00 -25.94
C ASP A 92 4.32 12.48 -25.09
N ALA A 93 5.38 12.90 -25.76
CA ALA A 93 6.62 13.33 -25.10
C ALA A 93 6.43 14.51 -24.11
N PRO A 94 5.63 15.56 -24.41
CA PRO A 94 5.33 16.61 -23.44
C PRO A 94 4.69 16.09 -22.15
N LYS A 95 3.73 15.17 -22.26
CA LYS A 95 3.07 14.55 -21.12
C LYS A 95 4.04 13.68 -20.32
N VAL A 96 4.86 12.87 -20.96
CA VAL A 96 5.92 12.08 -20.30
C VAL A 96 6.80 12.99 -19.44
N LYS A 97 7.32 14.08 -20.02
CA LYS A 97 8.15 15.04 -19.29
C LYS A 97 7.43 15.65 -18.09
N ARG A 98 6.14 15.99 -18.23
CA ARG A 98 5.34 16.53 -17.14
C ARG A 98 5.17 15.50 -16.02
N ILE A 99 4.86 14.25 -16.34
CA ILE A 99 4.71 13.17 -15.37
C ILE A 99 6.02 12.90 -14.63
N GLU A 100 7.15 12.86 -15.35
CA GLU A 100 8.48 12.65 -14.76
C GLU A 100 8.87 13.77 -13.78
N ALA A 101 8.51 15.01 -14.06
CA ALA A 101 8.71 16.13 -13.15
C ALA A 101 7.89 15.94 -11.85
N VAL A 102 6.65 15.43 -11.94
CA VAL A 102 5.85 15.15 -10.76
C VAL A 102 6.41 13.94 -9.99
N ILE A 103 6.91 12.90 -10.68
CA ILE A 103 7.60 11.76 -10.04
C ILE A 103 8.82 12.24 -9.24
N ALA A 104 9.66 13.11 -9.80
CA ALA A 104 10.78 13.69 -9.08
C ALA A 104 10.35 14.42 -7.80
N THR A 105 9.24 15.15 -7.86
CA THR A 105 8.65 15.79 -6.68
C THR A 105 8.25 14.75 -5.60
N GLN A 106 7.76 13.56 -5.98
CA GLN A 106 7.41 12.53 -5.00
C GLN A 106 8.67 11.99 -4.29
N PHE A 107 9.76 11.79 -5.01
CA PHE A 107 11.03 11.40 -4.37
C PHE A 107 11.54 12.47 -3.39
N ASP A 108 11.45 13.75 -3.74
CA ASP A 108 11.81 14.84 -2.84
C ASP A 108 10.95 14.87 -1.57
N ARG A 109 9.64 14.66 -1.73
CA ARG A 109 8.71 14.58 -0.58
C ARG A 109 9.01 13.36 0.30
N LEU A 110 9.22 12.19 -0.28
CA LEU A 110 9.61 11.01 0.46
C LEU A 110 10.97 11.19 1.15
N THR A 111 11.93 11.86 0.53
CA THR A 111 13.20 12.23 1.18
C THR A 111 13.00 13.11 2.40
N ARG A 112 12.09 14.08 2.32
CA ARG A 112 11.77 14.99 3.43
C ARG A 112 11.11 14.26 4.61
N TYR A 113 10.26 13.29 4.34
CA TYR A 113 9.47 12.57 5.34
C TYR A 113 10.09 11.23 5.79
N GLU A 114 11.30 10.93 5.36
CA GLU A 114 12.07 9.79 5.86
C GLU A 114 12.35 9.96 7.37
N SER A 115 12.10 8.92 8.15
CA SER A 115 12.46 8.87 9.58
C SER A 115 13.97 8.90 9.78
N VAL A 116 14.43 9.45 10.91
CA VAL A 116 15.88 9.59 11.21
C VAL A 116 16.63 8.25 11.23
N ASP A 117 15.94 7.15 11.53
CA ASP A 117 16.47 5.78 11.55
C ASP A 117 16.25 5.00 10.24
N GLY A 118 15.68 5.67 9.23
CA GLY A 118 15.34 5.12 7.92
C GLY A 118 13.89 4.64 7.80
N GLY A 119 13.37 4.64 6.56
CA GLY A 119 12.00 4.28 6.26
C GLY A 119 10.97 5.34 6.64
N TRP A 120 9.70 4.99 6.62
CA TRP A 120 8.59 5.92 6.79
C TRP A 120 7.54 5.42 7.79
N GLY A 121 6.88 6.37 8.44
CA GLY A 121 5.68 6.19 9.20
C GLY A 121 4.62 7.19 8.77
N TYR A 122 3.47 7.17 9.41
CA TYR A 122 2.41 8.16 9.23
C TYR A 122 2.15 9.00 10.49
N TYR A 123 2.91 8.74 11.56
CA TYR A 123 2.96 9.56 12.77
C TYR A 123 4.39 9.96 13.11
N ASP A 124 4.53 11.16 13.68
CA ASP A 124 5.74 11.67 14.29
C ASP A 124 5.40 12.29 15.64
N PHE A 125 5.63 11.53 16.69
CA PHE A 125 5.34 11.95 18.06
C PHE A 125 6.45 12.77 18.70
N ARG A 126 7.57 12.97 17.99
CA ARG A 126 8.69 13.79 18.43
C ARG A 126 8.73 15.10 17.65
N LEU A 127 7.81 15.98 18.00
CA LEU A 127 7.61 17.26 17.33
C LEU A 127 8.84 18.18 17.43
N GLY A 128 8.97 19.07 16.46
CA GLY A 128 9.98 20.13 16.45
C GLY A 128 11.28 19.80 15.70
N THR A 129 11.40 18.62 15.11
CA THR A 129 12.56 18.25 14.30
C THR A 129 12.32 18.51 12.80
N LYS A 130 13.39 18.81 12.04
CA LYS A 130 13.31 18.98 10.58
C LYS A 130 12.94 17.68 9.85
N LYS A 131 13.36 16.54 10.41
CA LYS A 131 13.02 15.20 9.93
C LYS A 131 12.17 14.49 10.98
N PRO A 132 11.24 13.60 10.57
CA PRO A 132 10.51 12.78 11.51
C PRO A 132 11.47 12.00 12.42
N ALA A 133 11.34 12.20 13.74
CA ALA A 133 12.19 11.56 14.73
C ALA A 133 11.58 10.27 15.30
N SER A 134 10.32 9.99 15.01
CA SER A 134 9.70 8.71 15.32
C SER A 134 10.21 7.62 14.38
N SER A 135 10.32 6.39 14.88
CA SER A 135 10.73 5.26 14.06
C SER A 135 9.70 4.91 13.01
N SER A 136 10.20 4.30 11.94
CA SER A 136 9.36 3.86 10.82
C SER A 136 8.34 2.78 11.23
N ILE A 137 7.27 2.71 10.47
CA ILE A 137 6.21 1.70 10.58
C ILE A 137 6.38 0.71 9.44
N SER A 138 6.44 -0.60 9.75
CA SER A 138 6.87 -1.64 8.83
C SER A 138 6.11 -1.63 7.50
N PHE A 139 4.80 -1.62 7.54
CA PHE A 139 3.97 -1.72 6.33
C PHE A 139 3.94 -0.40 5.52
N VAL A 140 4.10 0.76 6.16
CA VAL A 140 4.25 2.04 5.46
C VAL A 140 5.58 2.06 4.70
N ASN A 141 6.65 1.67 5.39
CA ASN A 141 7.98 1.55 4.81
C ASN A 141 8.02 0.55 3.65
N ALA A 142 7.39 -0.61 3.83
CA ALA A 142 7.28 -1.63 2.78
C ALA A 142 6.50 -1.13 1.55
N THR A 143 5.39 -0.39 1.74
CA THR A 143 4.63 0.22 0.63
C THR A 143 5.50 1.17 -0.20
N VAL A 144 6.32 1.99 0.45
CA VAL A 144 7.25 2.89 -0.28
C VAL A 144 8.31 2.08 -1.04
N LEU A 145 8.84 1.01 -0.44
CA LEU A 145 9.82 0.14 -1.11
C LEU A 145 9.22 -0.56 -2.34
N VAL A 146 7.96 -0.98 -2.30
CA VAL A 146 7.25 -1.51 -3.46
C VAL A 146 7.13 -0.44 -4.56
N ALA A 147 6.72 0.78 -4.21
CA ALA A 147 6.64 1.88 -5.17
C ALA A 147 8.01 2.23 -5.79
N PHE A 148 9.08 2.13 -5.01
CA PHE A 148 10.44 2.35 -5.51
C PHE A 148 10.90 1.23 -6.45
N ASP A 149 10.51 -0.01 -6.21
CA ASP A 149 10.81 -1.12 -7.12
C ASP A 149 10.05 -0.96 -8.45
N GLU A 150 8.77 -0.57 -8.41
CA GLU A 150 8.01 -0.26 -9.63
C GLU A 150 8.69 0.87 -10.43
N ALA A 151 9.15 1.93 -9.76
CA ALA A 151 9.91 3.00 -10.41
C ALA A 151 11.20 2.47 -11.07
N ARG A 152 11.97 1.65 -10.34
CA ARG A 152 13.19 1.03 -10.85
C ARG A 152 12.93 0.18 -12.10
N LYS A 153 11.89 -0.64 -12.08
CA LYS A 153 11.46 -1.48 -13.22
C LYS A 153 11.02 -0.65 -14.42
N ALA A 154 10.45 0.53 -14.19
CA ALA A 154 10.08 1.49 -15.23
C ALA A 154 11.26 2.36 -15.73
N GLY A 155 12.49 2.05 -15.31
CA GLY A 155 13.70 2.80 -15.70
C GLY A 155 13.90 4.11 -14.95
N ILE A 156 13.15 4.38 -13.91
CA ILE A 156 13.25 5.58 -13.08
C ILE A 156 13.99 5.21 -11.77
N LYS A 157 15.19 5.76 -11.60
CA LYS A 157 16.04 5.42 -10.45
C LYS A 157 15.56 6.11 -9.17
N PRO A 158 15.08 5.37 -8.14
CA PRO A 158 14.81 5.95 -6.84
C PRO A 158 16.11 6.36 -6.14
N PRO A 159 16.08 7.31 -5.20
CA PRO A 159 17.27 7.72 -4.45
C PRO A 159 17.87 6.54 -3.66
N GLN A 160 19.02 6.05 -4.07
CA GLN A 160 19.66 4.83 -3.54
C GLN A 160 19.85 4.88 -2.01
N ARG A 161 20.20 6.05 -1.48
CA ARG A 161 20.35 6.23 -0.03
C ARG A 161 19.05 5.91 0.72
N LEU A 162 17.89 6.35 0.20
CA LEU A 162 16.58 6.07 0.81
C LEU A 162 16.27 4.58 0.76
N VAL A 163 16.50 3.94 -0.39
CA VAL A 163 16.30 2.50 -0.58
C VAL A 163 17.11 1.71 0.45
N THR A 164 18.40 1.97 0.53
CA THR A 164 19.31 1.25 1.45
C THR A 164 18.84 1.39 2.91
N ARG A 165 18.49 2.61 3.33
CA ARG A 165 18.05 2.87 4.72
C ARG A 165 16.67 2.29 5.01
N ALA A 166 15.76 2.33 4.04
CA ALA A 166 14.43 1.75 4.15
C ALA A 166 14.48 0.23 4.29
N ILE A 167 15.32 -0.45 3.49
CA ILE A 167 15.56 -1.90 3.59
C ILE A 167 16.14 -2.23 4.97
N ALA A 168 17.15 -1.49 5.43
CA ALA A 168 17.74 -1.70 6.75
C ALA A 168 16.70 -1.55 7.89
N ALA A 169 15.84 -0.55 7.82
CA ALA A 169 14.75 -0.35 8.79
C ALA A 169 13.75 -1.52 8.74
N LEU A 170 13.32 -1.95 7.56
CA LEU A 170 12.40 -3.07 7.43
C LEU A 170 12.99 -4.39 7.94
N LYS A 171 14.30 -4.60 7.71
CA LYS A 171 15.04 -5.75 8.24
C LYS A 171 15.07 -5.79 9.76
N ARG A 172 15.16 -4.64 10.44
CA ARG A 172 15.11 -4.57 11.93
C ARG A 172 13.72 -4.89 12.48
N GLN A 173 12.68 -4.73 11.67
CA GLN A 173 11.28 -4.99 12.04
C GLN A 173 10.83 -6.41 11.69
N HIS A 174 11.60 -7.18 10.95
CA HIS A 174 11.33 -8.56 10.58
C HIS A 174 11.59 -9.50 11.76
N LEU A 175 10.64 -10.37 12.08
CA LEU A 175 10.70 -11.34 13.16
C LEU A 175 11.11 -12.73 12.65
N PRO A 176 11.64 -13.60 13.53
CA PRO A 176 12.10 -14.94 13.15
C PRO A 176 11.03 -15.85 12.52
N ASP A 177 9.76 -15.61 12.83
CA ASP A 177 8.61 -16.34 12.28
C ASP A 177 8.15 -15.82 10.90
N GLY A 178 8.87 -14.86 10.32
CA GLY A 178 8.55 -14.24 9.03
C GLY A 178 7.51 -13.12 9.11
N SER A 179 7.04 -12.77 10.33
CA SER A 179 6.16 -11.63 10.55
C SER A 179 6.94 -10.33 10.73
N PHE A 180 6.20 -9.22 10.91
CA PHE A 180 6.80 -7.92 11.12
C PHE A 180 6.21 -7.22 12.35
N LEU A 181 7.07 -6.55 13.10
CA LEU A 181 6.64 -5.56 14.10
C LEU A 181 5.75 -4.52 13.41
N TYR A 182 4.79 -3.98 14.13
CA TYR A 182 4.00 -2.84 13.63
C TYR A 182 4.91 -1.64 13.33
N GLY A 183 5.75 -1.31 14.29
CA GLY A 183 6.78 -0.29 14.17
C GLY A 183 7.94 -0.60 15.10
N GLU A 184 9.09 -0.06 14.82
CA GLU A 184 10.32 -0.33 15.57
C GLU A 184 10.23 0.11 17.03
N TYR A 185 9.40 1.12 17.33
CA TYR A 185 9.11 1.56 18.71
C TYR A 185 8.40 0.48 19.56
N LEU A 186 7.85 -0.57 18.95
CA LEU A 186 7.24 -1.71 19.63
C LEU A 186 8.18 -2.92 19.78
N LYS A 187 9.45 -2.80 19.41
CA LYS A 187 10.39 -3.93 19.51
C LYS A 187 10.60 -4.42 20.95
N MET A 188 10.43 -3.55 21.95
CA MET A 188 10.50 -3.92 23.37
C MET A 188 9.24 -4.64 23.85
N ALA A 189 8.19 -4.71 23.04
CA ALA A 189 6.95 -5.40 23.32
C ALA A 189 6.57 -6.40 22.19
N PRO A 190 7.44 -7.36 21.85
CA PRO A 190 7.21 -8.25 20.70
C PRO A 190 6.00 -9.18 20.91
N ARG A 191 5.64 -9.44 22.17
CA ARG A 191 4.46 -10.26 22.52
C ARG A 191 3.13 -9.51 22.46
N ARG A 192 3.13 -8.20 22.22
CA ARG A 192 1.91 -7.43 22.05
C ARG A 192 1.07 -8.00 20.91
N GLY A 193 -0.26 -8.06 21.04
CA GLY A 193 -1.14 -8.72 20.09
C GLY A 193 -0.89 -8.35 18.64
N ILE A 194 -0.72 -7.05 18.38
CA ILE A 194 -0.46 -6.53 17.04
C ILE A 194 0.86 -7.04 16.41
N ASN A 195 1.86 -7.40 17.20
CA ASN A 195 3.15 -7.90 16.73
C ASN A 195 3.18 -9.42 16.53
N ARG A 196 2.17 -10.14 17.05
CA ARG A 196 2.07 -11.60 16.87
C ARG A 196 1.67 -11.94 15.44
N PRO A 197 1.91 -13.17 14.95
CA PRO A 197 1.52 -13.61 13.63
C PRO A 197 0.08 -13.25 13.25
N ALA A 198 -0.88 -13.48 14.16
CA ALA A 198 -2.27 -13.14 13.94
C ALA A 198 -2.51 -11.62 13.77
N GLY A 199 -1.87 -10.79 14.59
CA GLY A 199 -2.00 -9.33 14.53
C GLY A 199 -1.26 -8.71 13.35
N SER A 200 -0.25 -9.38 12.78
CA SER A 200 0.51 -8.90 11.63
C SER A 200 0.06 -9.50 10.28
N LEU A 201 -0.97 -10.33 10.27
CA LEU A 201 -1.37 -11.16 9.14
C LEU A 201 -1.53 -10.37 7.82
N GLY A 202 -2.25 -9.24 7.86
CA GLY A 202 -2.42 -8.37 6.68
C GLY A 202 -1.16 -7.58 6.33
N ARG A 203 -0.33 -7.21 7.32
CA ARG A 203 0.89 -6.39 7.08
C ARG A 203 2.08 -7.23 6.60
N THR A 204 2.12 -8.50 6.96
CA THR A 204 3.23 -9.38 6.61
C THR A 204 3.37 -9.55 5.11
N GLN A 205 2.26 -9.55 4.37
CA GLN A 205 2.28 -9.71 2.93
C GLN A 205 3.13 -8.63 2.23
N VAL A 206 2.92 -7.36 2.57
CA VAL A 206 3.71 -6.27 1.98
C VAL A 206 5.16 -6.29 2.44
N GLY A 207 5.41 -6.67 3.70
CA GLY A 207 6.77 -6.77 4.22
C GLY A 207 7.60 -7.83 3.48
N ASN A 208 7.03 -9.02 3.29
CA ASN A 208 7.63 -10.09 2.52
C ASN A 208 7.80 -9.70 1.04
N LEU A 209 6.79 -9.08 0.42
CA LEU A 209 6.90 -8.58 -0.94
C LEU A 209 8.07 -7.60 -1.07
N ALA A 210 8.11 -6.58 -0.23
CA ALA A 210 9.13 -5.55 -0.30
C ALA A 210 10.55 -6.14 -0.16
N LEU A 211 10.77 -7.00 0.83
CA LEU A 211 12.08 -7.64 0.99
C LEU A 211 12.42 -8.58 -0.17
N ARG A 212 11.44 -9.31 -0.73
CA ARG A 212 11.64 -10.17 -1.93
C ARG A 212 12.04 -9.35 -3.15
N LEU A 213 11.37 -8.23 -3.41
CA LEU A 213 11.65 -7.32 -4.54
C LEU A 213 13.07 -6.72 -4.46
N TRP A 214 13.57 -6.52 -3.24
CA TRP A 214 14.93 -6.04 -2.98
C TRP A 214 15.92 -7.15 -2.60
N GLU A 215 15.64 -8.38 -3.03
CA GLU A 215 16.53 -9.55 -3.04
C GLU A 215 17.05 -9.96 -1.65
N ASP A 216 16.23 -9.79 -0.61
CA ASP A 216 16.59 -10.29 0.72
C ASP A 216 16.46 -11.83 0.77
N LYS A 217 17.58 -12.51 0.99
CA LYS A 217 17.67 -13.97 1.00
C LYS A 217 16.83 -14.66 2.07
N ARG A 218 16.36 -13.93 3.09
CA ARG A 218 15.48 -14.48 4.13
C ARG A 218 14.07 -14.75 3.60
N ILE A 219 13.64 -14.03 2.57
CA ILE A 219 12.34 -14.22 1.98
C ILE A 219 12.41 -15.22 0.84
N THR A 220 12.40 -16.50 1.22
CA THR A 220 12.38 -17.63 0.28
C THR A 220 10.96 -17.87 -0.26
N ASP A 221 10.85 -18.68 -1.31
CA ASP A 221 9.56 -19.11 -1.84
C ASP A 221 8.70 -19.78 -0.76
N LYS A 222 9.34 -20.59 0.09
CA LYS A 222 8.67 -21.24 1.23
C LYS A 222 8.06 -20.22 2.20
N VAL A 223 8.77 -19.15 2.53
CA VAL A 223 8.25 -18.09 3.42
C VAL A 223 7.04 -17.41 2.80
N ILE A 224 7.09 -17.13 1.50
CA ILE A 224 5.97 -16.52 0.78
C ILE A 224 4.75 -17.43 0.81
N VAL A 225 4.91 -18.71 0.43
CA VAL A 225 3.80 -19.68 0.40
C VAL A 225 3.23 -19.89 1.80
N ASP A 226 4.07 -20.12 2.81
CA ASP A 226 3.63 -20.32 4.20
C ASP A 226 2.80 -19.13 4.72
N TRP A 227 3.16 -17.89 4.37
CA TRP A 227 2.43 -16.71 4.83
C TRP A 227 1.15 -16.43 4.03
N LEU A 228 1.10 -16.81 2.75
CA LEU A 228 -0.13 -16.80 1.97
C LEU A 228 -1.11 -17.86 2.50
N ASP A 229 -0.65 -19.08 2.73
CA ASP A 229 -1.46 -20.14 3.33
C ASP A 229 -1.97 -19.74 4.72
N ARG A 230 -1.14 -19.10 5.52
CA ARG A 230 -1.57 -18.56 6.82
C ARG A 230 -2.61 -17.46 6.67
N LEU A 231 -2.48 -16.58 5.69
CA LEU A 231 -3.48 -15.54 5.42
C LEU A 231 -4.84 -16.16 5.12
N PHE A 232 -4.89 -17.17 4.27
CA PHE A 232 -6.15 -17.82 3.90
C PHE A 232 -6.73 -18.68 5.03
N ALA A 233 -5.90 -19.49 5.68
CA ALA A 233 -6.33 -20.33 6.80
C ALA A 233 -6.82 -19.51 8.02
N ARG A 234 -6.38 -18.27 8.16
CA ARG A 234 -6.72 -17.37 9.27
C ARG A 234 -7.48 -16.12 8.81
N ASN A 235 -8.10 -16.19 7.64
CA ASN A 235 -8.79 -15.06 7.04
C ASN A 235 -9.90 -14.50 7.91
N GLU A 236 -10.63 -15.34 8.61
CA GLU A 236 -11.70 -14.94 9.54
C GLU A 236 -11.16 -14.09 10.69
N TRP A 237 -9.97 -14.39 11.23
CA TRP A 237 -9.34 -13.57 12.26
C TRP A 237 -9.02 -12.17 11.77
N LEU A 238 -8.52 -12.04 10.53
CA LEU A 238 -8.33 -10.74 9.92
C LEU A 238 -9.68 -10.06 9.66
N GLY A 239 -10.68 -10.83 9.26
CA GLY A 239 -12.05 -10.40 9.00
C GLY A 239 -12.78 -9.82 10.22
N ILE A 240 -12.44 -10.24 11.45
CA ILE A 240 -13.05 -9.71 12.69
C ILE A 240 -12.94 -8.18 12.78
N GLY A 241 -11.84 -7.60 12.26
CA GLY A 241 -11.63 -6.15 12.26
C GLY A 241 -12.43 -5.39 11.19
N ARG A 242 -12.99 -6.10 10.20
CA ARG A 242 -13.69 -5.45 9.07
C ARG A 242 -14.90 -4.65 9.56
N LYS A 243 -15.06 -3.47 8.93
CA LYS A 243 -16.20 -2.56 9.15
C LYS A 243 -16.29 -2.00 10.57
N ARG A 244 -15.33 -2.29 11.44
CA ARG A 244 -15.27 -1.67 12.79
C ARG A 244 -14.71 -0.25 12.67
N PRO A 245 -15.38 0.73 13.30
CA PRO A 245 -15.00 2.13 13.17
C PRO A 245 -13.73 2.50 13.94
N VAL A 246 -13.42 1.76 15.03
CA VAL A 246 -12.24 2.01 15.85
C VAL A 246 -11.18 0.96 15.56
N PRO A 247 -9.98 1.35 15.08
CA PRO A 247 -8.90 0.43 14.83
C PRO A 247 -8.34 -0.17 16.12
N HIS A 248 -7.78 -1.37 15.99
CA HIS A 248 -7.08 -2.06 17.07
C HIS A 248 -7.94 -2.48 18.28
N GLU A 249 -9.26 -2.42 18.17
CA GLU A 249 -10.19 -2.96 19.19
C GLU A 249 -10.43 -4.47 19.07
N ALA A 250 -10.25 -5.01 17.85
CA ALA A 250 -10.43 -6.42 17.61
C ALA A 250 -9.30 -7.27 18.25
N TRP A 251 -9.52 -8.57 18.37
CA TRP A 251 -8.53 -9.53 18.85
C TRP A 251 -7.22 -9.36 18.10
N PHE A 252 -6.12 -9.52 18.79
CA PHE A 252 -4.76 -9.26 18.29
C PHE A 252 -4.54 -7.82 17.80
N GLN A 253 -5.38 -6.88 18.21
CA GLN A 253 -5.30 -5.48 17.83
C GLN A 253 -5.35 -5.26 16.30
N ILE A 254 -6.12 -6.11 15.60
CA ILE A 254 -6.37 -6.00 14.17
C ILE A 254 -7.21 -4.76 13.89
N ALA A 255 -6.91 -4.06 12.81
CA ALA A 255 -7.73 -2.96 12.28
C ALA A 255 -8.35 -3.34 10.94
N GLY A 256 -9.57 -2.85 10.67
CA GLY A 256 -10.31 -3.17 9.44
C GLY A 256 -9.54 -2.90 8.18
N TYR A 257 -8.85 -1.77 8.10
CA TYR A 257 -8.07 -1.34 6.93
C TYR A 257 -6.90 -2.27 6.53
N PHE A 258 -6.58 -3.28 7.33
CA PHE A 258 -5.60 -4.29 6.94
C PHE A 258 -6.17 -5.40 6.07
N TYR A 259 -7.50 -5.48 5.93
CA TYR A 259 -8.11 -6.60 5.20
C TYR A 259 -7.78 -6.54 3.71
N TYR A 260 -8.36 -5.58 2.96
CA TYR A 260 -8.06 -5.45 1.52
C TYR A 260 -6.62 -5.02 1.26
N TYR A 261 -6.01 -4.28 2.16
CA TYR A 261 -4.58 -4.01 2.11
C TYR A 261 -3.74 -5.30 2.05
N GLY A 262 -3.99 -6.23 2.98
CA GLY A 262 -3.27 -7.51 3.01
C GLY A 262 -3.51 -8.38 1.77
N HIS A 263 -4.75 -8.42 1.29
CA HIS A 263 -5.12 -9.19 0.09
C HIS A 263 -4.56 -8.55 -1.19
N TYR A 264 -4.47 -7.24 -1.27
CA TYR A 264 -3.81 -6.54 -2.38
C TYR A 264 -2.34 -6.97 -2.51
N TYR A 265 -1.60 -6.93 -1.41
CA TYR A 265 -0.19 -7.36 -1.44
C TYR A 265 -0.03 -8.87 -1.57
N ALA A 266 -0.99 -9.68 -1.11
CA ALA A 266 -1.05 -11.10 -1.44
C ALA A 266 -1.20 -11.32 -2.96
N GLY A 267 -2.03 -10.52 -3.63
CA GLY A 267 -2.13 -10.53 -5.09
C GLY A 267 -0.79 -10.23 -5.76
N LEU A 268 -0.07 -9.20 -5.32
CA LEU A 268 1.25 -8.88 -5.88
C LEU A 268 2.29 -9.97 -5.62
N LEU A 269 2.18 -10.72 -4.53
CA LEU A 269 3.05 -11.86 -4.25
C LEU A 269 2.84 -13.03 -5.21
N MET A 270 1.70 -13.14 -5.93
CA MET A 270 1.47 -14.21 -6.89
C MET A 270 2.52 -14.26 -8.01
N ASP A 271 3.12 -13.11 -8.35
CA ASP A 271 4.23 -13.05 -9.33
C ASP A 271 5.52 -13.68 -8.78
N HIS A 272 5.60 -13.97 -7.49
CA HIS A 272 6.78 -14.50 -6.78
C HIS A 272 6.55 -15.89 -6.16
N VAL A 273 5.38 -16.48 -6.39
CA VAL A 273 5.04 -17.84 -5.94
C VAL A 273 5.51 -18.84 -6.98
N PRO A 274 6.06 -20.02 -6.57
CA PRO A 274 6.37 -21.10 -7.50
C PRO A 274 5.16 -21.51 -8.35
N ASP A 275 5.40 -21.87 -9.61
CA ASP A 275 4.34 -22.22 -10.58
C ASP A 275 3.39 -23.32 -10.07
N LYS A 276 3.94 -24.31 -9.34
CA LYS A 276 3.16 -25.40 -8.76
C LYS A 276 2.15 -24.98 -7.71
N ASP A 277 2.42 -23.88 -6.97
CA ASP A 277 1.58 -23.41 -5.86
C ASP A 277 0.66 -22.27 -6.32
N ARG A 278 1.02 -21.57 -7.40
CA ARG A 278 0.35 -20.36 -7.86
C ARG A 278 -1.14 -20.56 -8.16
N PRO A 279 -1.60 -21.56 -8.93
CA PRO A 279 -3.02 -21.71 -9.24
C PRO A 279 -3.88 -21.86 -7.99
N ARG A 280 -3.46 -22.70 -7.06
CA ARG A 280 -4.16 -22.93 -5.80
C ARG A 280 -4.30 -21.63 -4.98
N LEU A 281 -3.22 -20.85 -4.87
CA LEU A 281 -3.21 -19.62 -4.10
C LEU A 281 -4.01 -18.50 -4.77
N GLN A 282 -3.99 -18.43 -6.11
CA GLN A 282 -4.84 -17.53 -6.89
C GLN A 282 -6.33 -17.85 -6.70
N ASP A 283 -6.72 -19.13 -6.75
CA ASP A 283 -8.08 -19.58 -6.50
C ASP A 283 -8.56 -19.23 -5.09
N HIS A 284 -7.73 -19.44 -4.07
CA HIS A 284 -8.04 -19.05 -2.70
C HIS A 284 -8.26 -17.53 -2.58
N LEU A 285 -7.36 -16.74 -3.16
CA LEU A 285 -7.45 -15.28 -3.11
C LEU A 285 -8.72 -14.78 -3.83
N ALA A 286 -8.96 -15.26 -5.05
CA ALA A 286 -10.11 -14.88 -5.84
C ALA A 286 -11.42 -15.26 -5.14
N THR A 287 -11.52 -16.52 -4.65
CA THR A 287 -12.70 -17.00 -3.93
C THR A 287 -12.97 -16.16 -2.67
N THR A 288 -11.92 -15.84 -1.92
CA THR A 288 -12.05 -15.01 -0.71
C THR A 288 -12.59 -13.63 -1.03
N LEU A 289 -12.05 -12.98 -2.07
CA LEU A 289 -12.47 -11.62 -2.43
C LEU A 289 -13.87 -11.60 -3.04
N MET A 290 -14.18 -12.53 -3.95
CA MET A 290 -15.50 -12.59 -4.61
C MET A 290 -16.64 -12.84 -3.62
N LYS A 291 -16.44 -13.67 -2.59
CA LYS A 291 -17.44 -13.89 -1.52
C LYS A 291 -17.76 -12.64 -0.71
N LEU A 292 -16.91 -11.63 -0.75
CA LEU A 292 -17.01 -10.42 0.06
C LEU A 292 -17.43 -9.19 -0.74
N GLN A 293 -17.76 -9.37 -2.02
CA GLN A 293 -18.29 -8.31 -2.83
C GLN A 293 -19.66 -7.87 -2.28
N GLU A 294 -19.83 -6.57 -2.09
CA GLU A 294 -21.10 -5.98 -1.67
C GLU A 294 -22.13 -6.05 -2.81
N LYS A 295 -23.40 -5.91 -2.48
CA LYS A 295 -24.50 -5.94 -3.47
C LYS A 295 -24.35 -4.91 -4.59
N ASP A 296 -23.71 -3.78 -4.28
CA ASP A 296 -23.44 -2.69 -5.24
C ASP A 296 -22.19 -2.95 -6.10
N GLY A 297 -21.56 -4.13 -5.98
CA GLY A 297 -20.39 -4.53 -6.76
C GLY A 297 -19.05 -4.03 -6.20
N ASP A 298 -19.04 -3.35 -5.09
CA ASP A 298 -17.84 -2.79 -4.47
C ASP A 298 -17.32 -3.65 -3.30
N TRP A 299 -16.18 -3.22 -2.72
CA TRP A 299 -15.58 -3.79 -1.53
C TRP A 299 -15.17 -2.69 -0.56
N TRP A 300 -15.35 -2.92 0.75
CA TRP A 300 -14.85 -2.04 1.79
C TRP A 300 -14.64 -2.77 3.13
N ASP A 301 -13.68 -2.32 3.92
CA ASP A 301 -13.30 -2.94 5.18
C ASP A 301 -13.23 -1.96 6.36
N PHE A 302 -13.02 -0.67 6.09
CA PHE A 302 -12.88 0.34 7.13
C PHE A 302 -13.55 1.66 6.73
N PRO A 303 -14.32 2.31 7.62
CA PRO A 303 -15.03 3.55 7.30
C PRO A 303 -14.09 4.76 7.26
N LEU A 304 -13.29 4.84 6.19
CA LEU A 304 -12.36 5.94 5.95
C LEU A 304 -13.08 7.09 5.24
N TYR A 305 -13.56 8.08 5.98
CA TYR A 305 -14.30 9.22 5.47
C TYR A 305 -15.45 8.80 4.51
N ASP A 306 -15.55 9.36 3.31
CA ASP A 306 -16.55 9.05 2.28
C ASP A 306 -15.96 8.31 1.06
N TYR A 307 -14.70 7.88 1.14
CA TYR A 307 -14.00 7.16 0.05
C TYR A 307 -13.52 5.76 0.44
N HIS A 308 -14.13 5.17 1.46
CA HIS A 308 -13.80 3.81 1.93
C HIS A 308 -14.10 2.72 0.88
N ARG A 309 -15.18 2.87 0.09
CA ARG A 309 -15.53 1.94 -0.98
C ARG A 309 -14.54 2.02 -2.13
N GLN A 310 -14.11 3.23 -2.50
CA GLN A 310 -13.17 3.44 -3.59
C GLN A 310 -11.82 2.78 -3.32
N TYR A 311 -11.24 2.94 -2.13
CA TYR A 311 -9.95 2.31 -1.85
C TYR A 311 -10.07 0.79 -1.70
N GLY A 312 -11.11 0.30 -1.05
CA GLY A 312 -11.35 -1.13 -0.87
C GLY A 312 -11.56 -1.83 -2.21
N THR A 313 -12.39 -1.23 -3.08
CA THR A 313 -12.63 -1.74 -4.44
C THR A 313 -11.35 -1.72 -5.28
N ALA A 314 -10.58 -0.64 -5.24
CA ALA A 314 -9.32 -0.55 -5.99
C ALA A 314 -8.33 -1.64 -5.56
N MET A 315 -8.16 -1.87 -4.26
CA MET A 315 -7.29 -2.92 -3.74
C MET A 315 -7.78 -4.33 -4.11
N ALA A 316 -9.10 -4.58 -4.03
CA ALA A 316 -9.69 -5.85 -4.41
C ALA A 316 -9.51 -6.14 -5.92
N LEU A 317 -9.77 -5.15 -6.78
CA LEU A 317 -9.59 -5.29 -8.23
C LEU A 317 -8.14 -5.53 -8.61
N LEU A 318 -7.20 -4.80 -8.03
CA LEU A 318 -5.78 -5.01 -8.27
C LEU A 318 -5.31 -6.41 -7.84
N ALA A 319 -5.84 -6.93 -6.73
CA ALA A 319 -5.57 -8.29 -6.28
C ALA A 319 -6.17 -9.34 -7.21
N LEU A 320 -7.45 -9.18 -7.61
CA LEU A 320 -8.14 -10.08 -8.53
C LEU A 320 -7.49 -10.10 -9.92
N HIS A 321 -7.02 -8.94 -10.40
CA HIS A 321 -6.29 -8.86 -11.67
C HIS A 321 -5.04 -9.76 -11.66
N LYS A 322 -4.34 -9.87 -10.54
CA LYS A 322 -3.20 -10.79 -10.37
C LYS A 322 -3.59 -12.27 -10.34
N CYS A 323 -4.85 -12.58 -10.02
CA CYS A 323 -5.37 -13.95 -10.10
C CYS A 323 -5.69 -14.37 -11.53
N LEU A 324 -5.96 -13.43 -12.44
CA LEU A 324 -6.29 -13.72 -13.85
C LEU A 324 -5.05 -13.81 -14.76
N ARG A 325 -3.94 -13.21 -14.38
CA ARG A 325 -2.72 -13.23 -15.19
C ARG A 325 -2.07 -14.61 -15.16
N LYS A 326 -1.89 -15.19 -16.35
CA LYS A 326 -0.88 -16.26 -16.52
C LYS A 326 0.49 -15.64 -16.26
N PRO A 327 1.44 -16.39 -15.64
CA PRO A 327 2.79 -15.91 -15.48
C PRO A 327 3.38 -15.52 -16.84
N GLU A 328 3.97 -14.35 -16.92
CA GLU A 328 4.83 -14.02 -18.05
C GLU A 328 5.98 -15.04 -18.03
N LYS A 329 6.13 -15.78 -19.14
CA LYS A 329 7.19 -16.76 -19.32
C LYS A 329 8.56 -16.10 -19.44
#